data_40246b430f6632619c6c3967ca8fb1a6
#
_entry.id   40246b430f6632619c6c3967ca8fb1a6
#
_cell.length_a   1.000
_cell.length_b   1.000
_cell.length_c   1.000
_cell.angle_alpha   90.00
_cell.angle_beta   90.00
_cell.angle_gamma   90.00
#
_symmetry.space_group_name_H-M   'P 1'
#
loop_
_entity.id
_entity.type
_entity.pdbx_description
1 polymer ?
#
loop_
_entity_poly.entity_id
_entity_poly.type
_entity_poly.pdbx_seq_one_letter_code
_entity_poly.pdbx_strand_id
1 'polypeptide(L)'
;MRAFDFKTEYNKLLTPEVVAYLTQIHEYKGQQNLFIEAKADALSELLEVAKIQSTEASNRIEGIITTDDRLKKIVRDKTMPKTRSEKEIAGYRDVLATIHESHDFIPPKPSIILQLHRDLFKFSGKTIGGNYKNSDNVIAEELANGEQITRFQPIPAWETPEAINALCDAFQTAMQDTDLDPLLLIPIFILDFLCIHPFNDGNGRMSRLLTLLLLYRSGYIVGKYISIEKLISDTKETYYEALQQSSYNWHEGTNDYAPFVTYMLGVLVAAYRDFESRIELLTTKGLSKPDRVREIIKNHLGKITKSEIMAKCPDISQVTIQRALAELLKSDEIIKLSGGRYTSYTWNRERE
;
A
#
# COMPACT_ATOMS: atom_id res chain seq x y z
N MET A 1 -9.36 17.75 25.13
CA MET A 1 -9.25 17.12 23.79
C MET A 1 -7.86 17.34 23.24
N ARG A 2 -7.26 16.31 22.59
CA ARG A 2 -5.97 16.40 21.92
C ARG A 2 -6.02 17.39 20.74
N ALA A 3 -5.02 18.24 20.61
CA ALA A 3 -4.81 19.07 19.40
C ALA A 3 -4.02 18.25 18.36
N PHE A 4 -4.43 18.31 17.10
CA PHE A 4 -3.74 17.64 15.99
C PHE A 4 -2.89 18.67 15.24
N ASP A 5 -1.59 18.70 15.51
CA ASP A 5 -0.63 19.64 14.88
C ASP A 5 0.27 18.88 13.89
N PHE A 6 -0.25 18.67 12.69
CA PHE A 6 0.46 17.99 11.62
C PHE A 6 1.80 18.63 11.25
N LYS A 7 1.89 19.96 11.28
CA LYS A 7 3.11 20.69 10.89
C LYS A 7 4.24 20.50 11.88
N THR A 8 3.95 20.55 13.16
CA THR A 8 4.95 20.30 14.21
C THR A 8 5.40 18.84 14.16
N GLU A 9 4.49 17.89 14.03
CA GLU A 9 4.83 16.47 13.96
C GLU A 9 5.61 16.14 12.68
N TYR A 10 5.22 16.69 11.52
CA TYR A 10 5.95 16.57 10.27
C TYR A 10 7.43 16.95 10.41
N ASN A 11 7.71 18.11 11.02
CA ASN A 11 9.08 18.59 11.18
C ASN A 11 9.95 17.65 12.04
N LYS A 12 9.37 16.97 13.02
CA LYS A 12 10.09 15.98 13.85
C LYS A 12 10.47 14.72 13.06
N LEU A 13 9.72 14.40 11.99
CA LEU A 13 9.91 13.20 11.19
C LEU A 13 10.99 13.33 10.11
N LEU A 14 11.50 14.51 9.82
CA LEU A 14 12.49 14.75 8.77
C LEU A 14 13.89 14.25 9.16
N THR A 15 14.05 12.96 9.30
CA THR A 15 15.33 12.27 9.50
C THR A 15 15.97 11.88 8.17
N PRO A 16 17.31 11.64 8.12
CA PRO A 16 17.96 11.16 6.89
C PRO A 16 17.33 9.88 6.32
N GLU A 17 16.87 8.97 7.17
CA GLU A 17 16.20 7.73 6.76
C GLU A 17 14.85 8.03 6.09
N VAL A 18 14.01 8.84 6.70
CA VAL A 18 12.71 9.24 6.16
C VAL A 18 12.87 9.98 4.84
N VAL A 19 13.84 10.91 4.74
CA VAL A 19 14.16 11.61 3.50
C VAL A 19 14.58 10.65 2.38
N ALA A 20 15.37 9.60 2.71
CA ALA A 20 15.73 8.57 1.74
C ALA A 20 14.50 7.79 1.23
N TYR A 21 13.54 7.43 2.11
CA TYR A 21 12.29 6.81 1.68
C TYR A 21 11.45 7.73 0.80
N LEU A 22 11.28 9.00 1.19
CA LEU A 22 10.53 9.98 0.39
C LEU A 22 11.11 10.12 -1.02
N THR A 23 12.44 10.30 -1.12
CA THR A 23 13.14 10.41 -2.40
C THR A 23 12.88 9.19 -3.29
N GLN A 24 13.01 7.98 -2.73
CA GLN A 24 12.79 6.74 -3.45
C GLN A 24 11.34 6.58 -3.91
N ILE A 25 10.34 6.91 -3.05
CA ILE A 25 8.93 6.81 -3.40
C ILE A 25 8.55 7.83 -4.49
N HIS A 26 9.09 9.06 -4.44
CA HIS A 26 8.88 10.06 -5.48
C HIS A 26 9.47 9.65 -6.83
N GLU A 27 10.65 9.05 -6.83
CA GLU A 27 11.26 8.49 -8.04
C GLU A 27 10.37 7.40 -8.65
N TYR A 28 9.92 6.45 -7.85
CA TYR A 28 8.98 5.41 -8.30
C TYR A 28 7.65 5.98 -8.80
N LYS A 29 7.10 7.00 -8.14
CA LYS A 29 5.88 7.67 -8.60
C LYS A 29 6.05 8.29 -9.98
N GLY A 30 7.19 8.90 -10.26
CA GLY A 30 7.52 9.42 -11.59
C GLY A 30 7.56 8.31 -12.65
N GLN A 31 8.17 7.18 -12.35
CA GLN A 31 8.24 6.03 -13.25
C GLN A 31 6.87 5.34 -13.44
N GLN A 32 6.05 5.28 -12.40
CA GLN A 32 4.71 4.69 -12.44
C GLN A 32 3.85 5.24 -13.58
N ASN A 33 3.87 6.54 -13.82
CA ASN A 33 3.07 7.18 -14.85
C ASN A 33 3.48 6.69 -16.26
N LEU A 34 4.76 6.50 -16.50
CA LEU A 34 5.26 5.94 -17.75
C LEU A 34 4.80 4.50 -17.99
N PHE A 35 4.75 3.68 -16.93
CA PHE A 35 4.26 2.30 -17.01
C PHE A 35 2.74 2.25 -17.26
N ILE A 36 1.98 3.14 -16.65
CA ILE A 36 0.52 3.20 -16.82
C ILE A 36 0.14 3.49 -18.28
N GLU A 37 0.84 4.44 -18.91
CA GLU A 37 0.58 4.80 -20.30
C GLU A 37 0.98 3.70 -21.29
N ALA A 38 2.08 2.99 -21.01
CA ALA A 38 2.68 2.05 -21.95
C ALA A 38 2.10 0.61 -21.89
N LYS A 39 1.42 0.20 -20.80
CA LYS A 39 1.18 -1.22 -20.48
C LYS A 39 -0.23 -1.52 -19.93
N ALA A 40 -1.27 -0.95 -20.52
CA ALA A 40 -2.66 -1.05 -20.04
C ALA A 40 -3.16 -2.50 -19.81
N ASP A 41 -2.82 -3.46 -20.69
CA ASP A 41 -3.26 -4.86 -20.55
C ASP A 41 -2.61 -5.56 -19.34
N ALA A 42 -1.31 -5.35 -19.15
CA ALA A 42 -0.59 -5.89 -18.00
C ALA A 42 -1.12 -5.34 -16.67
N LEU A 43 -1.46 -4.06 -16.64
CA LEU A 43 -2.04 -3.40 -15.48
C LEU A 43 -3.44 -3.92 -15.14
N SER A 44 -4.25 -4.29 -16.13
CA SER A 44 -5.56 -4.89 -15.90
C SER A 44 -5.46 -6.22 -15.15
N GLU A 45 -4.50 -7.09 -15.52
CA GLU A 45 -4.24 -8.36 -14.80
C GLU A 45 -3.80 -8.10 -13.35
N LEU A 46 -2.87 -7.16 -13.13
CA LEU A 46 -2.40 -6.80 -11.79
C LEU A 46 -3.53 -6.23 -10.93
N LEU A 47 -4.37 -5.36 -11.47
CA LEU A 47 -5.50 -4.76 -10.78
C LEU A 47 -6.46 -5.82 -10.23
N GLU A 48 -6.82 -6.82 -11.05
CA GLU A 48 -7.72 -7.89 -10.62
C GLU A 48 -7.11 -8.78 -9.53
N VAL A 49 -5.81 -9.09 -9.63
CA VAL A 49 -5.09 -9.84 -8.59
C VAL A 49 -5.01 -9.03 -7.30
N ALA A 50 -4.65 -7.74 -7.37
CA ALA A 50 -4.55 -6.87 -6.23
C ALA A 50 -5.89 -6.72 -5.48
N LYS A 51 -7.01 -6.56 -6.18
CA LYS A 51 -8.35 -6.50 -5.56
C LYS A 51 -8.66 -7.73 -4.71
N ILE A 52 -8.33 -8.92 -5.20
CA ILE A 52 -8.54 -10.17 -4.47
C ILE A 52 -7.64 -10.20 -3.24
N GLN A 53 -6.35 -9.93 -3.41
CA GLN A 53 -5.37 -9.95 -2.32
C GLN A 53 -5.67 -8.90 -1.24
N SER A 54 -6.04 -7.68 -1.62
CA SER A 54 -6.41 -6.61 -0.69
C SER A 54 -7.66 -6.97 0.12
N THR A 55 -8.69 -7.49 -0.56
CA THR A 55 -9.91 -7.94 0.11
C THR A 55 -9.63 -9.09 1.08
N GLU A 56 -8.83 -10.06 0.67
CA GLU A 56 -8.45 -11.20 1.51
C GLU A 56 -7.64 -10.75 2.73
N ALA A 57 -6.51 -10.08 2.47
CA ALA A 57 -5.53 -9.77 3.49
C ALA A 57 -6.08 -8.84 4.58
N SER A 58 -6.80 -7.78 4.19
CA SER A 58 -7.40 -6.87 5.16
C SER A 58 -8.43 -7.53 6.07
N ASN A 59 -9.23 -8.47 5.55
CA ASN A 59 -10.17 -9.21 6.36
C ASN A 59 -9.47 -10.30 7.21
N ARG A 60 -8.45 -10.97 6.67
CA ARG A 60 -7.66 -11.99 7.39
C ARG A 60 -6.92 -11.41 8.60
N ILE A 61 -6.41 -10.17 8.54
CA ILE A 61 -5.81 -9.47 9.67
C ILE A 61 -6.77 -9.44 10.87
N GLU A 62 -8.07 -9.25 10.59
CA GLU A 62 -9.15 -9.21 11.60
C GLU A 62 -9.78 -10.61 11.89
N GLY A 63 -9.16 -11.69 11.42
CA GLY A 63 -9.68 -13.05 11.62
C GLY A 63 -10.92 -13.39 10.78
N ILE A 64 -11.27 -12.58 9.80
CA ILE A 64 -12.41 -12.80 8.90
C ILE A 64 -11.93 -13.57 7.68
N ILE A 65 -12.29 -14.85 7.57
CA ILE A 65 -11.78 -15.76 6.54
C ILE A 65 -12.90 -16.46 5.78
N THR A 66 -12.62 -16.86 4.56
CA THR A 66 -13.43 -17.77 3.74
C THR A 66 -12.49 -18.66 2.89
N THR A 67 -13.03 -19.60 2.14
CA THR A 67 -12.21 -20.43 1.22
C THR A 67 -11.80 -19.62 -0.01
N ASP A 68 -10.65 -19.98 -0.61
CA ASP A 68 -10.10 -19.31 -1.80
C ASP A 68 -11.09 -19.26 -2.97
N ASP A 69 -11.83 -20.36 -3.21
CA ASP A 69 -12.84 -20.41 -4.27
C ASP A 69 -14.01 -19.46 -4.00
N ARG A 70 -14.45 -19.36 -2.75
CA ARG A 70 -15.52 -18.42 -2.35
C ARG A 70 -15.04 -16.99 -2.43
N LEU A 71 -13.84 -16.72 -1.98
CA LEU A 71 -13.21 -15.40 -2.07
C LEU A 71 -13.19 -14.90 -3.53
N LYS A 72 -12.66 -15.72 -4.45
CA LYS A 72 -12.62 -15.38 -5.89
C LYS A 72 -13.99 -15.10 -6.45
N LYS A 73 -15.00 -15.94 -6.14
CA LYS A 73 -16.38 -15.74 -6.57
C LYS A 73 -17.00 -14.47 -6.00
N ILE A 74 -16.74 -14.15 -4.73
CA ILE A 74 -17.24 -12.93 -4.09
C ILE A 74 -16.59 -11.70 -4.74
N VAL A 75 -15.28 -11.71 -4.97
CA VAL A 75 -14.55 -10.53 -5.45
C VAL A 75 -14.75 -10.32 -6.96
N ARG A 76 -14.55 -11.36 -7.79
CA ARG A 76 -14.68 -11.27 -9.25
C ARG A 76 -16.14 -11.26 -9.71
N ASP A 77 -16.88 -12.30 -9.31
CA ASP A 77 -18.21 -12.58 -9.87
C ASP A 77 -19.32 -11.88 -9.09
N LYS A 78 -18.96 -11.13 -8.03
CA LYS A 78 -19.87 -10.44 -7.11
C LYS A 78 -21.01 -11.34 -6.62
N THR A 79 -20.71 -12.64 -6.42
CA THR A 79 -21.73 -13.60 -5.94
C THR A 79 -22.23 -13.22 -4.55
N MET A 80 -23.51 -13.54 -4.29
CA MET A 80 -24.14 -13.27 -2.99
C MET A 80 -23.37 -13.94 -1.84
N PRO A 81 -23.04 -13.17 -0.78
CA PRO A 81 -22.41 -13.73 0.42
C PRO A 81 -23.39 -14.58 1.22
N LYS A 82 -22.93 -15.71 1.75
CA LYS A 82 -23.74 -16.68 2.48
C LYS A 82 -23.50 -16.64 3.98
N THR A 83 -22.23 -16.59 4.39
CA THR A 83 -21.83 -16.58 5.81
C THR A 83 -21.62 -15.16 6.33
N ARG A 84 -21.48 -15.02 7.67
CA ARG A 84 -21.14 -13.73 8.28
C ARG A 84 -19.82 -13.18 7.73
N SER A 85 -18.76 -14.00 7.70
CA SER A 85 -17.47 -13.60 7.15
C SER A 85 -17.57 -13.18 5.69
N GLU A 86 -18.29 -13.92 4.84
CA GLU A 86 -18.49 -13.57 3.44
C GLU A 86 -19.22 -12.23 3.26
N LYS A 87 -20.16 -11.89 4.15
CA LYS A 87 -20.88 -10.60 4.13
C LYS A 87 -19.93 -9.44 4.43
N GLU A 88 -19.04 -9.61 5.39
CA GLU A 88 -18.03 -8.61 5.74
C GLU A 88 -16.97 -8.46 4.63
N ILE A 89 -16.54 -9.56 4.02
CA ILE A 89 -15.65 -9.58 2.83
C ILE A 89 -16.30 -8.86 1.65
N ALA A 90 -17.59 -9.09 1.39
CA ALA A 90 -18.33 -8.44 0.31
C ALA A 90 -18.46 -6.93 0.52
N GLY A 91 -18.69 -6.48 1.76
CA GLY A 91 -18.70 -5.07 2.11
C GLY A 91 -17.35 -4.40 1.87
N TYR A 92 -16.26 -5.02 2.32
CA TYR A 92 -14.90 -4.52 2.07
C TYR A 92 -14.60 -4.40 0.57
N ARG A 93 -14.89 -5.46 -0.23
CA ARG A 93 -14.77 -5.45 -1.68
C ARG A 93 -15.44 -4.24 -2.31
N ASP A 94 -16.67 -3.94 -1.92
CA ASP A 94 -17.44 -2.86 -2.53
C ASP A 94 -16.88 -1.47 -2.17
N VAL A 95 -16.46 -1.27 -0.92
CA VAL A 95 -15.79 -0.02 -0.51
C VAL A 95 -14.45 0.15 -1.23
N LEU A 96 -13.66 -0.94 -1.32
CA LEU A 96 -12.40 -0.93 -2.07
C LEU A 96 -12.62 -0.57 -3.55
N ALA A 97 -13.64 -1.15 -4.20
CA ALA A 97 -13.99 -0.83 -5.59
C ALA A 97 -14.37 0.65 -5.74
N THR A 98 -15.19 1.19 -4.84
CA THR A 98 -15.57 2.61 -4.83
C THR A 98 -14.33 3.52 -4.70
N ILE A 99 -13.39 3.18 -3.83
CA ILE A 99 -12.13 3.94 -3.67
C ILE A 99 -11.28 3.84 -4.95
N HIS A 100 -11.14 2.65 -5.54
CA HIS A 100 -10.37 2.47 -6.78
C HIS A 100 -10.92 3.29 -7.95
N GLU A 101 -12.24 3.40 -8.05
CA GLU A 101 -12.92 4.05 -9.18
C GLU A 101 -13.11 5.56 -8.98
N SER A 102 -13.30 6.01 -7.73
CA SER A 102 -13.83 7.35 -7.44
C SER A 102 -13.05 8.15 -6.40
N HIS A 103 -11.82 7.75 -6.04
CA HIS A 103 -11.03 8.39 -4.97
C HIS A 103 -10.92 9.91 -5.10
N ASP A 104 -10.85 10.47 -6.32
CA ASP A 104 -10.75 11.92 -6.53
C ASP A 104 -11.96 12.69 -6.00
N PHE A 105 -13.12 12.06 -5.97
CA PHE A 105 -14.40 12.63 -5.52
C PHE A 105 -14.76 12.29 -4.08
N ILE A 106 -13.92 11.56 -3.36
CA ILE A 106 -14.16 11.10 -1.98
C ILE A 106 -13.27 11.90 -1.02
N PRO A 107 -13.73 13.04 -0.47
CA PRO A 107 -12.94 13.81 0.47
C PRO A 107 -12.86 13.11 1.85
N PRO A 108 -11.76 13.25 2.60
CA PRO A 108 -11.63 12.68 3.95
C PRO A 108 -12.39 13.54 4.97
N LYS A 109 -13.73 13.47 4.93
CA LYS A 109 -14.63 14.18 5.85
C LYS A 109 -15.32 13.18 6.77
N PRO A 110 -15.71 13.59 7.97
CA PRO A 110 -16.40 12.72 8.94
C PRO A 110 -17.63 12.03 8.37
N SER A 111 -18.48 12.75 7.65
CA SER A 111 -19.68 12.18 7.02
C SER A 111 -19.36 11.12 5.96
N ILE A 112 -18.28 11.29 5.23
CA ILE A 112 -17.80 10.32 4.23
C ILE A 112 -17.20 9.08 4.91
N ILE A 113 -16.42 9.26 5.98
CA ILE A 113 -15.90 8.15 6.78
C ILE A 113 -17.04 7.31 7.34
N LEU A 114 -18.10 7.94 7.86
CA LEU A 114 -19.31 7.25 8.31
C LEU A 114 -20.02 6.51 7.17
N GLN A 115 -20.09 7.10 5.97
CA GLN A 115 -20.68 6.45 4.80
C GLN A 115 -19.89 5.23 4.36
N LEU A 116 -18.57 5.33 4.23
CA LEU A 116 -17.70 4.20 3.89
C LEU A 116 -17.83 3.08 4.93
N HIS A 117 -17.92 3.42 6.22
CA HIS A 117 -18.16 2.45 7.28
C HIS A 117 -19.55 1.81 7.18
N ARG A 118 -20.60 2.55 6.78
CA ARG A 118 -21.92 1.98 6.50
C ARG A 118 -21.87 0.98 5.37
N ASP A 119 -21.16 1.33 4.29
CA ASP A 119 -21.03 0.49 3.11
C ASP A 119 -20.20 -0.78 3.41
N LEU A 120 -19.21 -0.69 4.30
CA LEU A 120 -18.45 -1.84 4.80
C LEU A 120 -19.34 -2.89 5.46
N PHE A 121 -20.41 -2.46 6.14
CA PHE A 121 -21.33 -3.36 6.87
C PHE A 121 -22.67 -3.59 6.15
N LYS A 122 -22.87 -3.10 4.94
CA LYS A 122 -24.19 -3.13 4.25
C LYS A 122 -24.78 -4.54 4.07
N PHE A 123 -23.96 -5.57 3.95
CA PHE A 123 -24.42 -6.96 3.83
C PHE A 123 -24.58 -7.68 5.17
N SER A 124 -24.04 -7.13 6.26
CA SER A 124 -23.98 -7.83 7.54
C SER A 124 -25.32 -7.86 8.29
N GLY A 125 -26.24 -6.95 7.94
CA GLY A 125 -27.48 -6.73 8.71
C GLY A 125 -27.26 -6.08 10.08
N LYS A 126 -26.01 -5.71 10.41
CA LYS A 126 -25.68 -5.03 11.67
C LYS A 126 -26.04 -3.54 11.57
N THR A 127 -26.64 -3.00 12.63
CA THR A 127 -27.00 -1.59 12.76
C THR A 127 -25.81 -0.67 13.08
N ILE A 128 -24.63 -1.25 13.29
CA ILE A 128 -23.42 -0.49 13.65
C ILE A 128 -22.80 0.29 12.48
N GLY A 129 -23.11 -0.10 11.24
CA GLY A 129 -22.58 0.55 10.06
C GLY A 129 -22.96 2.03 9.97
N GLY A 130 -21.97 2.91 9.84
CA GLY A 130 -22.18 4.36 9.69
C GLY A 130 -22.47 5.10 10.98
N ASN A 131 -22.24 4.49 12.14
CA ASN A 131 -22.41 5.10 13.46
C ASN A 131 -21.09 5.06 14.22
N TYR A 132 -20.80 6.11 14.97
CA TYR A 132 -19.72 6.08 15.94
C TYR A 132 -20.00 5.08 17.06
N LYS A 133 -18.96 4.68 17.76
CA LYS A 133 -19.10 3.82 18.94
C LYS A 133 -20.02 4.45 19.99
N ASN A 134 -20.82 3.64 20.62
CA ASN A 134 -21.78 4.06 21.66
C ASN A 134 -21.37 3.62 23.06
N SER A 135 -20.26 2.91 23.17
CA SER A 135 -19.61 2.51 24.41
C SER A 135 -18.12 2.57 24.27
N ASP A 136 -17.42 2.75 25.37
CA ASP A 136 -15.97 2.77 25.38
C ASP A 136 -15.44 1.38 24.98
N ASN A 137 -14.39 1.39 24.16
CA ASN A 137 -13.73 0.17 23.69
C ASN A 137 -12.27 0.14 24.17
N VAL A 138 -11.70 -1.04 24.15
CA VAL A 138 -10.33 -1.31 24.54
C VAL A 138 -9.65 -2.08 23.42
N ILE A 139 -8.43 -1.72 23.08
CA ILE A 139 -7.58 -2.52 22.20
C ILE A 139 -6.79 -3.46 23.09
N ALA A 140 -7.19 -4.75 23.08
CA ALA A 140 -6.56 -5.79 23.87
C ALA A 140 -5.77 -6.74 22.97
N GLU A 141 -4.77 -7.38 23.58
CA GLU A 141 -4.03 -8.50 23.01
C GLU A 141 -4.19 -9.72 23.90
N GLU A 142 -4.39 -10.87 23.27
CA GLU A 142 -4.35 -12.16 23.93
C GLU A 142 -2.93 -12.73 23.88
N LEU A 143 -2.32 -12.91 25.03
CA LEU A 143 -0.99 -13.52 25.17
C LEU A 143 -1.08 -15.04 24.92
N ALA A 144 0.07 -15.67 24.68
CA ALA A 144 0.17 -17.11 24.45
C ALA A 144 -0.36 -17.97 25.63
N ASN A 145 -0.44 -17.40 26.82
CA ASN A 145 -1.02 -18.03 28.02
C ASN A 145 -2.54 -17.84 28.16
N GLY A 146 -3.20 -17.17 27.17
CA GLY A 146 -4.64 -16.86 27.20
C GLY A 146 -5.02 -15.63 28.02
N GLU A 147 -4.05 -14.91 28.59
CA GLU A 147 -4.28 -13.68 29.33
C GLU A 147 -4.49 -12.51 28.35
N GLN A 148 -5.52 -11.68 28.60
CA GLN A 148 -5.77 -10.47 27.84
C GLN A 148 -5.10 -9.27 28.51
N ILE A 149 -4.24 -8.59 27.80
CA ILE A 149 -3.63 -7.33 28.24
C ILE A 149 -4.17 -6.17 27.39
N THR A 150 -4.45 -5.04 28.05
CA THR A 150 -4.83 -3.81 27.36
C THR A 150 -3.60 -3.22 26.72
N ARG A 151 -3.58 -3.16 25.39
CA ARG A 151 -2.50 -2.50 24.62
C ARG A 151 -2.70 -1.00 24.53
N PHE A 152 -3.94 -0.57 24.33
CA PHE A 152 -4.28 0.84 24.21
C PHE A 152 -5.74 1.08 24.63
N GLN A 153 -5.98 2.20 25.30
CA GLN A 153 -7.31 2.67 25.66
C GLN A 153 -7.68 3.84 24.73
N PRO A 154 -8.56 3.64 23.74
CA PRO A 154 -9.03 4.74 22.88
C PRO A 154 -9.80 5.81 23.67
N ILE A 155 -10.04 6.97 23.04
CA ILE A 155 -10.86 8.02 23.66
C ILE A 155 -12.29 7.51 23.96
N PRO A 156 -13.00 8.15 24.92
CA PRO A 156 -14.38 7.79 25.27
C PRO A 156 -15.35 7.94 24.09
N ALA A 157 -16.44 7.20 24.10
CA ALA A 157 -17.45 7.22 23.04
C ALA A 157 -18.06 8.60 22.82
N TRP A 158 -18.32 9.34 23.90
CA TRP A 158 -18.92 10.68 23.83
C TRP A 158 -18.01 11.74 23.20
N GLU A 159 -16.69 11.57 23.25
CA GLU A 159 -15.69 12.48 22.70
C GLU A 159 -15.39 12.20 21.22
N THR A 160 -15.70 10.99 20.75
CA THR A 160 -15.34 10.49 19.42
C THR A 160 -15.77 11.37 18.25
N PRO A 161 -17.04 11.89 18.19
CA PRO A 161 -17.48 12.71 17.05
C PRO A 161 -16.66 13.98 16.91
N GLU A 162 -16.35 14.65 18.02
CA GLU A 162 -15.59 15.89 18.02
C GLU A 162 -14.13 15.66 17.65
N ALA A 163 -13.52 14.56 18.15
CA ALA A 163 -12.15 14.20 17.82
C ALA A 163 -11.97 13.87 16.33
N ILE A 164 -12.91 13.15 15.71
CA ILE A 164 -12.86 12.85 14.26
C ILE A 164 -13.04 14.14 13.45
N ASN A 165 -13.92 15.05 13.86
CA ASN A 165 -14.06 16.35 13.20
C ASN A 165 -12.73 17.14 13.27
N ALA A 166 -12.16 17.28 14.46
CA ALA A 166 -10.89 17.98 14.66
C ALA A 166 -9.73 17.37 13.87
N LEU A 167 -9.63 16.02 13.86
CA LEU A 167 -8.63 15.29 13.07
C LEU A 167 -8.77 15.56 11.56
N CYS A 168 -10.00 15.47 11.02
CA CYS A 168 -10.24 15.70 9.60
C CYS A 168 -9.96 17.16 9.20
N ASP A 169 -10.35 18.14 10.02
CA ASP A 169 -10.14 19.57 9.74
C ASP A 169 -8.65 19.92 9.77
N ALA A 170 -7.91 19.42 10.79
CA ALA A 170 -6.47 19.61 10.89
C ALA A 170 -5.72 18.96 9.71
N PHE A 171 -6.11 17.74 9.32
CA PHE A 171 -5.53 17.05 8.16
C PHE A 171 -5.81 17.79 6.86
N GLN A 172 -7.05 18.26 6.63
CA GLN A 172 -7.37 19.02 5.42
C GLN A 172 -6.56 20.32 5.35
N THR A 173 -6.36 20.99 6.48
CA THR A 173 -5.53 22.20 6.55
C THR A 173 -4.07 21.89 6.22
N ALA A 174 -3.51 20.82 6.79
CA ALA A 174 -2.15 20.40 6.50
C ALA A 174 -1.94 20.00 5.03
N MET A 175 -2.93 19.35 4.42
CA MET A 175 -2.88 18.96 3.00
C MET A 175 -2.95 20.13 2.01
N GLN A 176 -3.30 21.34 2.47
CA GLN A 176 -3.26 22.58 1.67
C GLN A 176 -1.88 23.25 1.71
N ASP A 177 -1.04 22.91 2.68
CA ASP A 177 0.33 23.41 2.79
C ASP A 177 1.24 22.62 1.82
N THR A 178 1.68 23.28 0.75
CA THR A 178 2.51 22.66 -0.30
C THR A 178 3.92 22.29 0.16
N ASP A 179 4.34 22.76 1.32
CA ASP A 179 5.64 22.45 1.91
C ASP A 179 5.60 21.11 2.68
N LEU A 180 4.41 20.55 2.89
CA LEU A 180 4.22 19.30 3.63
C LEU A 180 3.95 18.13 2.66
N ASP A 181 4.78 17.09 2.76
CA ASP A 181 4.63 15.89 1.93
C ASP A 181 3.48 15.00 2.43
N PRO A 182 2.49 14.67 1.59
CA PRO A 182 1.40 13.78 1.93
C PRO A 182 1.84 12.41 2.47
N LEU A 183 3.01 11.91 2.06
CA LEU A 183 3.55 10.62 2.52
C LEU A 183 3.83 10.58 4.02
N LEU A 184 4.05 11.73 4.67
CA LEU A 184 4.18 11.82 6.12
C LEU A 184 2.85 12.15 6.79
N LEU A 185 2.02 13.00 6.18
CA LEU A 185 0.73 13.40 6.74
C LEU A 185 -0.25 12.24 6.84
N ILE A 186 -0.26 11.36 5.82
CA ILE A 186 -1.20 10.23 5.75
C ILE A 186 -0.97 9.25 6.91
N PRO A 187 0.23 8.73 7.18
CA PRO A 187 0.43 7.83 8.32
C PRO A 187 0.14 8.49 9.67
N ILE A 188 0.42 9.78 9.86
CA ILE A 188 0.03 10.53 11.06
C ILE A 188 -1.49 10.47 11.24
N PHE A 189 -2.26 10.81 10.19
CA PHE A 189 -3.72 10.76 10.20
C PHE A 189 -4.24 9.34 10.55
N ILE A 190 -3.65 8.32 9.94
CA ILE A 190 -4.07 6.92 10.15
C ILE A 190 -3.79 6.45 11.58
N LEU A 191 -2.64 6.83 12.16
CA LEU A 191 -2.35 6.52 13.57
C LEU A 191 -3.36 7.20 14.49
N ASP A 192 -3.61 8.49 14.30
CA ASP A 192 -4.57 9.24 15.12
C ASP A 192 -6.00 8.66 14.97
N PHE A 193 -6.42 8.29 13.76
CA PHE A 193 -7.68 7.60 13.53
C PHE A 193 -7.76 6.28 14.31
N LEU A 194 -6.69 5.49 14.32
CA LEU A 194 -6.63 4.24 15.07
C LEU A 194 -6.62 4.46 16.59
N CYS A 195 -6.01 5.52 17.08
CA CYS A 195 -6.02 5.89 18.51
C CYS A 195 -7.39 6.43 18.96
N ILE A 196 -8.07 7.18 18.12
CA ILE A 196 -9.48 7.57 18.36
C ILE A 196 -10.39 6.34 18.39
N HIS A 197 -10.16 5.40 17.47
CA HIS A 197 -10.90 4.14 17.34
C HIS A 197 -12.41 4.36 17.26
N PRO A 198 -12.91 5.06 16.22
CA PRO A 198 -14.21 5.69 16.24
C PRO A 198 -15.40 4.75 16.17
N PHE A 199 -15.21 3.46 15.86
CA PHE A 199 -16.28 2.50 15.62
C PHE A 199 -16.29 1.37 16.66
N ASN A 200 -17.43 0.73 16.85
CA ASN A 200 -17.53 -0.48 17.66
C ASN A 200 -16.82 -1.69 17.00
N ASP A 201 -16.73 -1.71 15.66
CA ASP A 201 -16.10 -2.79 14.87
C ASP A 201 -15.64 -2.18 13.53
N GLY A 202 -14.62 -2.76 12.89
CA GLY A 202 -14.16 -2.37 11.55
C GLY A 202 -13.12 -1.24 11.51
N ASN A 203 -12.59 -0.76 12.64
CA ASN A 203 -11.59 0.32 12.65
C ASN A 203 -10.33 -0.03 11.86
N GLY A 204 -9.79 -1.23 12.02
CA GLY A 204 -8.60 -1.68 11.28
C GLY A 204 -8.86 -1.76 9.77
N ARG A 205 -10.00 -2.29 9.33
CA ARG A 205 -10.38 -2.33 7.91
C ARG A 205 -10.58 -0.93 7.35
N MET A 206 -11.24 -0.05 8.10
CA MET A 206 -11.42 1.35 7.72
C MET A 206 -10.10 2.11 7.63
N SER A 207 -9.17 1.91 8.56
CA SER A 207 -7.86 2.56 8.49
C SER A 207 -7.09 2.18 7.23
N ARG A 208 -7.10 0.89 6.83
CA ARG A 208 -6.45 0.43 5.59
C ARG A 208 -7.15 0.97 4.34
N LEU A 209 -8.48 1.01 4.30
CA LEU A 209 -9.24 1.65 3.21
C LEU A 209 -8.97 3.15 3.12
N LEU A 210 -8.91 3.86 4.25
CA LEU A 210 -8.55 5.28 4.30
C LEU A 210 -7.11 5.52 3.86
N THR A 211 -6.17 4.63 4.21
CA THR A 211 -4.79 4.69 3.70
C THR A 211 -4.76 4.69 2.18
N LEU A 212 -5.45 3.74 1.54
CA LEU A 212 -5.53 3.68 0.08
C LEU A 212 -6.17 4.93 -0.50
N LEU A 213 -7.30 5.36 0.05
CA LEU A 213 -8.01 6.56 -0.39
C LEU A 213 -7.10 7.79 -0.39
N LEU A 214 -6.41 8.04 0.72
CA LEU A 214 -5.57 9.21 0.89
C LEU A 214 -4.31 9.16 0.01
N LEU A 215 -3.70 7.98 -0.15
CA LEU A 215 -2.58 7.76 -1.07
C LEU A 215 -3.00 8.03 -2.53
N TYR A 216 -4.15 7.51 -2.97
CA TYR A 216 -4.61 7.69 -4.35
C TYR A 216 -4.94 9.15 -4.64
N ARG A 217 -5.59 9.85 -3.72
CA ARG A 217 -5.86 11.30 -3.82
C ARG A 217 -4.58 12.13 -3.90
N SER A 218 -3.47 11.62 -3.36
CA SER A 218 -2.15 12.25 -3.45
C SER A 218 -1.32 11.76 -4.66
N GLY A 219 -1.93 10.94 -5.54
CA GLY A 219 -1.30 10.43 -6.77
C GLY A 219 -0.40 9.20 -6.59
N TYR A 220 -0.39 8.58 -5.39
CA TYR A 220 0.34 7.33 -5.14
C TYR A 220 -0.58 6.13 -5.34
N ILE A 221 -0.76 5.70 -6.59
CA ILE A 221 -1.77 4.71 -6.96
C ILE A 221 -1.24 3.27 -7.04
N VAL A 222 -0.01 3.01 -6.58
CA VAL A 222 0.58 1.67 -6.58
C VAL A 222 -0.29 0.62 -5.91
N GLY A 223 -1.04 0.99 -4.87
CA GLY A 223 -1.99 0.12 -4.17
C GLY A 223 -3.15 -0.40 -5.03
N LYS A 224 -3.38 0.17 -6.23
CA LYS A 224 -4.33 -0.40 -7.19
C LYS A 224 -3.81 -1.70 -7.81
N TYR A 225 -2.50 -1.84 -7.95
CA TYR A 225 -1.84 -2.92 -8.67
C TYR A 225 -1.10 -3.90 -7.77
N ILE A 226 -0.68 -3.44 -6.60
CA ILE A 226 -0.03 -4.24 -5.55
C ILE A 226 -0.79 -4.07 -4.25
N SER A 227 -1.20 -5.17 -3.63
CA SER A 227 -1.94 -5.10 -2.37
C SER A 227 -1.04 -4.65 -1.22
N ILE A 228 -1.26 -3.41 -0.76
CA ILE A 228 -0.63 -2.86 0.45
C ILE A 228 -1.08 -3.66 1.67
N GLU A 229 -2.34 -4.07 1.73
CA GLU A 229 -2.90 -4.86 2.83
C GLU A 229 -2.24 -6.25 2.93
N LYS A 230 -1.86 -6.84 1.79
CA LYS A 230 -1.10 -8.10 1.80
C LYS A 230 0.29 -7.90 2.38
N LEU A 231 1.00 -6.85 1.99
CA LEU A 231 2.31 -6.51 2.56
C LEU A 231 2.21 -6.29 4.08
N ILE A 232 1.18 -5.58 4.55
CA ILE A 232 0.90 -5.41 5.98
C ILE A 232 0.58 -6.76 6.63
N SER A 233 -0.22 -7.62 5.99
CA SER A 233 -0.55 -8.94 6.52
C SER A 233 0.67 -9.87 6.63
N ASP A 234 1.57 -9.80 5.66
CA ASP A 234 2.81 -10.57 5.63
C ASP A 234 3.83 -10.09 6.69
N THR A 235 3.72 -8.85 7.15
CA THR A 235 4.53 -8.22 8.21
C THR A 235 3.70 -7.80 9.42
N LYS A 236 2.67 -8.58 9.73
CA LYS A 236 1.64 -8.25 10.73
C LYS A 236 2.22 -7.91 12.11
N GLU A 237 3.21 -8.65 12.56
CA GLU A 237 3.87 -8.44 13.85
C GLU A 237 4.54 -7.06 13.89
N THR A 238 5.37 -6.74 12.90
CA THR A 238 6.06 -5.43 12.79
C THR A 238 5.05 -4.27 12.67
N TYR A 239 3.93 -4.49 11.96
CA TYR A 239 2.84 -3.51 11.88
C TYR A 239 2.27 -3.16 13.25
N TYR A 240 1.96 -4.19 14.05
CA TYR A 240 1.40 -3.96 15.39
C TYR A 240 2.43 -3.42 16.38
N GLU A 241 3.70 -3.81 16.26
CA GLU A 241 4.79 -3.22 17.04
C GLU A 241 4.94 -1.72 16.75
N ALA A 242 4.96 -1.33 15.48
CA ALA A 242 5.05 0.06 15.07
C ALA A 242 3.86 0.90 15.56
N LEU A 243 2.63 0.34 15.47
CA LEU A 243 1.43 0.97 16.02
C LEU A 243 1.53 1.16 17.53
N GLN A 244 1.96 0.13 18.27
CA GLN A 244 2.08 0.19 19.71
C GLN A 244 3.11 1.23 20.14
N GLN A 245 4.30 1.22 19.53
CA GLN A 245 5.35 2.18 19.84
C GLN A 245 4.87 3.62 19.58
N SER A 246 4.17 3.85 18.46
CA SER A 246 3.70 5.19 18.11
C SER A 246 2.46 5.64 18.86
N SER A 247 1.70 4.73 19.47
CA SER A 247 0.53 5.08 20.31
C SER A 247 0.88 5.34 21.78
N TYR A 248 2.10 5.06 22.22
CA TYR A 248 2.53 5.30 23.60
C TYR A 248 2.50 6.80 23.91
N ASN A 249 1.92 7.19 25.04
CA ASN A 249 1.70 8.60 25.44
C ASN A 249 0.88 9.44 24.43
N TRP A 250 0.03 8.78 23.63
CA TRP A 250 -0.77 9.50 22.64
C TRP A 250 -1.76 10.49 23.28
N HIS A 251 -2.36 10.15 24.43
CA HIS A 251 -3.29 11.02 25.15
C HIS A 251 -2.62 12.28 25.69
N GLU A 252 -1.37 12.20 26.08
CA GLU A 252 -0.55 13.31 26.57
C GLU A 252 -0.03 14.22 25.45
N GLY A 253 -0.19 13.82 24.19
CA GLY A 253 0.32 14.56 23.03
C GLY A 253 1.85 14.52 22.91
N THR A 254 2.49 13.50 23.50
CA THR A 254 3.95 13.33 23.51
C THR A 254 4.41 12.01 22.88
N ASN A 255 3.51 11.38 22.12
CA ASN A 255 3.82 10.17 21.35
C ASN A 255 4.80 10.45 20.21
N ASP A 256 5.50 9.41 19.77
CA ASP A 256 6.39 9.43 18.61
C ASP A 256 5.73 8.77 17.40
N TYR A 257 5.50 9.52 16.34
CA TYR A 257 4.95 8.98 15.08
C TYR A 257 5.97 8.23 14.23
N ALA A 258 7.28 8.40 14.48
CA ALA A 258 8.33 7.90 13.61
C ALA A 258 8.28 6.37 13.38
N PRO A 259 8.05 5.51 14.38
CA PRO A 259 7.99 4.07 14.13
C PRO A 259 6.92 3.67 13.11
N PHE A 260 5.70 4.22 13.24
CA PHE A 260 4.60 3.88 12.34
C PHE A 260 4.77 4.52 10.96
N VAL A 261 5.23 5.77 10.88
CA VAL A 261 5.51 6.47 9.63
C VAL A 261 6.60 5.74 8.84
N THR A 262 7.72 5.40 9.48
CA THR A 262 8.83 4.68 8.84
C THR A 262 8.39 3.30 8.34
N TYR A 263 7.60 2.57 9.13
CA TYR A 263 7.01 1.30 8.70
C TYR A 263 6.16 1.47 7.44
N MET A 264 5.24 2.44 7.41
CA MET A 264 4.35 2.68 6.26
C MET A 264 5.11 3.10 5.00
N LEU A 265 6.14 3.92 5.14
CA LEU A 265 7.03 4.27 4.02
C LEU A 265 7.76 3.04 3.48
N GLY A 266 8.27 2.17 4.37
CA GLY A 266 8.86 0.89 3.99
C GLY A 266 7.92 -0.02 3.21
N VAL A 267 6.65 -0.11 3.62
CA VAL A 267 5.59 -0.85 2.91
C VAL A 267 5.36 -0.26 1.50
N LEU A 268 5.33 1.07 1.36
CA LEU A 268 5.17 1.72 0.05
C LEU A 268 6.36 1.44 -0.87
N VAL A 269 7.59 1.52 -0.37
CA VAL A 269 8.80 1.15 -1.14
C VAL A 269 8.72 -0.31 -1.59
N ALA A 270 8.32 -1.23 -0.71
CA ALA A 270 8.15 -2.64 -1.06
C ALA A 270 7.06 -2.83 -2.14
N ALA A 271 5.95 -2.09 -2.05
CA ALA A 271 4.88 -2.12 -3.04
C ALA A 271 5.38 -1.66 -4.43
N TYR A 272 6.12 -0.56 -4.49
CA TYR A 272 6.67 -0.06 -5.76
C TYR A 272 7.70 -1.01 -6.37
N ARG A 273 8.58 -1.63 -5.56
CA ARG A 273 9.52 -2.64 -6.03
C ARG A 273 8.83 -3.89 -6.60
N ASP A 274 7.78 -4.36 -5.92
CA ASP A 274 6.97 -5.48 -6.41
C ASP A 274 6.24 -5.11 -7.71
N PHE A 275 5.72 -3.88 -7.81
CA PHE A 275 5.07 -3.35 -9.01
C PHE A 275 6.03 -3.35 -10.22
N GLU A 276 7.22 -2.78 -10.07
CA GLU A 276 8.24 -2.76 -11.12
C GLU A 276 8.60 -4.17 -11.58
N SER A 277 8.88 -5.07 -10.62
CA SER A 277 9.23 -6.47 -10.91
C SER A 277 8.12 -7.20 -11.68
N ARG A 278 6.86 -7.01 -11.29
CA ARG A 278 5.73 -7.67 -11.97
C ARG A 278 5.48 -7.11 -13.36
N ILE A 279 5.63 -5.82 -13.57
CA ILE A 279 5.54 -5.23 -14.91
C ILE A 279 6.63 -5.78 -15.81
N GLU A 280 7.88 -5.85 -15.36
CA GLU A 280 8.97 -6.47 -16.12
C GLU A 280 8.63 -7.91 -16.52
N LEU A 281 8.11 -8.71 -15.60
CA LEU A 281 7.70 -10.09 -15.87
C LEU A 281 6.55 -10.20 -16.89
N LEU A 282 5.53 -9.33 -16.77
CA LEU A 282 4.38 -9.35 -17.68
C LEU A 282 4.74 -8.86 -19.08
N THR A 283 5.61 -7.88 -19.20
CA THR A 283 6.08 -7.37 -20.49
C THR A 283 6.98 -8.33 -21.23
N THR A 284 7.60 -9.26 -20.51
CA THR A 284 8.44 -10.33 -21.09
C THR A 284 7.70 -11.67 -21.25
N LYS A 285 6.44 -11.76 -20.82
CA LYS A 285 5.59 -12.96 -20.93
C LYS A 285 5.37 -13.30 -22.42
N GLY A 286 5.79 -14.48 -22.85
CA GLY A 286 5.69 -14.92 -24.27
C GLY A 286 6.92 -14.64 -25.12
N LEU A 287 7.87 -13.84 -24.64
CA LEU A 287 9.15 -13.68 -25.31
C LEU A 287 10.05 -14.90 -25.08
N SER A 288 10.87 -15.22 -26.09
CA SER A 288 11.95 -16.20 -25.91
C SER A 288 12.95 -15.72 -24.85
N LYS A 289 13.70 -16.64 -24.24
CA LYS A 289 14.73 -16.26 -23.25
C LYS A 289 15.74 -15.24 -23.79
N PRO A 290 16.25 -15.33 -25.04
CA PRO A 290 17.07 -14.29 -25.63
C PRO A 290 16.36 -12.93 -25.80
N ASP A 291 15.07 -12.93 -26.23
CA ASP A 291 14.31 -11.70 -26.41
C ASP A 291 14.05 -11.00 -25.06
N ARG A 292 13.85 -11.74 -23.98
CA ARG A 292 13.74 -11.19 -22.62
C ARG A 292 15.02 -10.47 -22.20
N VAL A 293 16.18 -11.03 -22.49
CA VAL A 293 17.49 -10.39 -22.24
C VAL A 293 17.61 -9.10 -23.08
N ARG A 294 17.15 -9.15 -24.32
CA ARG A 294 17.13 -7.99 -25.24
C ARG A 294 16.28 -6.86 -24.67
N GLU A 295 15.03 -7.13 -24.27
CA GLU A 295 14.11 -6.13 -23.71
C GLU A 295 14.63 -5.51 -22.39
N ILE A 296 15.25 -6.31 -21.53
CA ILE A 296 15.86 -5.79 -20.29
C ILE A 296 16.96 -4.76 -20.60
N ILE A 297 17.80 -5.02 -21.58
CA ILE A 297 18.88 -4.09 -21.95
C ILE A 297 18.31 -2.87 -22.66
N LYS A 298 17.32 -3.07 -23.53
CA LYS A 298 16.64 -1.99 -24.28
C LYS A 298 15.96 -0.99 -23.36
N ASN A 299 15.27 -1.49 -22.34
CA ASN A 299 14.51 -0.66 -21.40
C ASN A 299 15.36 -0.12 -20.23
N HIS A 300 16.64 -0.55 -20.11
CA HIS A 300 17.53 -0.08 -19.05
C HIS A 300 18.15 1.28 -19.38
N LEU A 301 18.04 2.23 -18.46
CA LEU A 301 18.69 3.54 -18.60
C LEU A 301 20.18 3.45 -18.24
N GLY A 302 21.04 3.69 -19.24
CA GLY A 302 22.49 3.69 -19.08
C GLY A 302 23.10 2.29 -19.25
N LYS A 303 24.18 1.99 -18.50
CA LYS A 303 24.94 0.75 -18.59
C LYS A 303 24.40 -0.32 -17.64
N ILE A 304 24.31 -1.56 -18.12
CA ILE A 304 23.91 -2.73 -17.32
C ILE A 304 25.01 -3.80 -17.36
N THR A 305 25.26 -4.45 -16.23
CA THR A 305 26.22 -5.56 -16.14
C THR A 305 25.52 -6.91 -16.32
N LYS A 306 26.30 -7.95 -16.62
CA LYS A 306 25.76 -9.32 -16.70
C LYS A 306 25.14 -9.78 -15.37
N SER A 307 25.69 -9.39 -14.24
CA SER A 307 25.16 -9.72 -12.92
C SER A 307 23.76 -9.10 -12.69
N GLU A 308 23.57 -7.86 -13.11
CA GLU A 308 22.26 -7.19 -13.02
C GLU A 308 21.22 -7.82 -13.94
N ILE A 309 21.63 -8.22 -15.19
CA ILE A 309 20.75 -8.98 -16.09
C ILE A 309 20.36 -10.32 -15.46
N MET A 310 21.30 -11.03 -14.83
CA MET A 310 21.01 -12.30 -14.14
C MET A 310 20.05 -12.10 -12.96
N ALA A 311 20.20 -11.03 -12.20
CA ALA A 311 19.29 -10.69 -11.11
C ALA A 311 17.86 -10.41 -11.60
N LYS A 312 17.72 -9.76 -12.78
CA LYS A 312 16.42 -9.49 -13.42
C LYS A 312 15.80 -10.71 -14.12
N CYS A 313 16.59 -11.74 -14.42
CA CYS A 313 16.16 -12.98 -15.06
C CYS A 313 16.66 -14.23 -14.31
N PRO A 314 16.23 -14.50 -13.08
CA PRO A 314 16.74 -15.61 -12.27
C PRO A 314 16.43 -17.01 -12.86
N ASP A 315 15.43 -17.12 -13.74
CA ASP A 315 15.02 -18.32 -14.46
C ASP A 315 15.83 -18.58 -15.74
N ILE A 316 16.69 -17.65 -16.15
CA ILE A 316 17.53 -17.78 -17.33
C ILE A 316 18.95 -18.15 -16.92
N SER A 317 19.47 -19.27 -17.47
CA SER A 317 20.83 -19.70 -17.16
C SER A 317 21.87 -18.69 -17.65
N GLN A 318 22.98 -18.57 -16.91
CA GLN A 318 24.12 -17.71 -17.27
C GLN A 318 24.61 -17.96 -18.71
N VAL A 319 24.60 -19.19 -19.16
CA VAL A 319 25.02 -19.57 -20.52
C VAL A 319 24.07 -19.00 -21.58
N THR A 320 22.75 -19.04 -21.30
CA THR A 320 21.76 -18.44 -22.21
C THR A 320 21.88 -16.93 -22.28
N ILE A 321 22.10 -16.26 -21.14
CA ILE A 321 22.35 -14.80 -21.11
C ILE A 321 23.62 -14.45 -21.91
N GLN A 322 24.70 -15.22 -21.74
CA GLN A 322 25.94 -14.99 -22.50
C GLN A 322 25.75 -15.13 -24.02
N ARG A 323 24.96 -16.16 -24.46
CA ARG A 323 24.64 -16.33 -25.87
C ARG A 323 23.81 -15.16 -26.41
N ALA A 324 22.78 -14.75 -25.69
CA ALA A 324 21.96 -13.60 -26.06
C ALA A 324 22.79 -12.31 -26.18
N LEU A 325 23.68 -12.03 -25.21
CA LEU A 325 24.59 -10.90 -25.27
C LEU A 325 25.53 -10.96 -26.48
N ALA A 326 26.03 -12.15 -26.83
CA ALA A 326 26.90 -12.31 -28.00
C ALA A 326 26.13 -12.08 -29.33
N GLU A 327 24.89 -12.52 -29.41
CA GLU A 327 24.00 -12.28 -30.55
C GLU A 327 23.66 -10.79 -30.70
N LEU A 328 23.28 -10.11 -29.60
CA LEU A 328 22.97 -8.68 -29.60
C LEU A 328 24.18 -7.81 -29.94
N LEU A 329 25.37 -8.20 -29.52
CA LEU A 329 26.61 -7.53 -29.93
C LEU A 329 26.90 -7.72 -31.46
N LYS A 330 26.64 -8.94 -31.96
CA LYS A 330 26.85 -9.25 -33.40
C LYS A 330 25.84 -8.52 -34.29
N SER A 331 24.63 -8.28 -33.79
CA SER A 331 23.59 -7.50 -34.48
C SER A 331 23.72 -5.98 -34.27
N ASP A 332 24.74 -5.52 -33.54
CA ASP A 332 24.95 -4.12 -33.16
C ASP A 332 23.78 -3.47 -32.40
N GLU A 333 22.94 -4.27 -31.76
CA GLU A 333 21.84 -3.75 -30.95
C GLU A 333 22.30 -3.23 -29.58
N ILE A 334 23.43 -3.73 -29.10
CA ILE A 334 24.05 -3.28 -27.86
C ILE A 334 25.53 -2.93 -28.04
N ILE A 335 26.01 -2.04 -27.20
CA ILE A 335 27.42 -1.61 -27.17
C ILE A 335 28.05 -2.15 -25.89
N LYS A 336 29.24 -2.73 -26.02
CA LYS A 336 30.08 -3.16 -24.90
C LYS A 336 30.98 -1.99 -24.47
N LEU A 337 30.83 -1.52 -23.22
CA LEU A 337 31.49 -0.29 -22.74
C LEU A 337 32.83 -0.55 -22.03
N SER A 338 33.12 -1.79 -21.59
CA SER A 338 34.36 -2.14 -20.88
C SER A 338 34.66 -3.62 -21.01
N GLY A 339 35.91 -4.03 -20.69
CA GLY A 339 36.33 -5.43 -20.73
C GLY A 339 36.66 -5.99 -19.33
N GLY A 340 36.76 -7.34 -19.22
CA GLY A 340 37.15 -8.02 -18.02
C GLY A 340 36.05 -8.09 -16.97
N ARG A 341 36.41 -7.98 -15.69
CA ARG A 341 35.49 -8.17 -14.53
C ARG A 341 34.37 -7.13 -14.45
N TYR A 342 34.55 -5.95 -15.07
CA TYR A 342 33.61 -4.83 -15.04
C TYR A 342 32.91 -4.62 -16.40
N THR A 343 32.76 -5.69 -17.20
CA THR A 343 32.06 -5.60 -18.48
C THR A 343 30.62 -5.14 -18.28
N SER A 344 30.23 -4.07 -18.96
CA SER A 344 28.88 -3.54 -19.00
C SER A 344 28.43 -3.33 -20.45
N TYR A 345 27.13 -3.29 -20.63
CA TYR A 345 26.46 -3.16 -21.92
C TYR A 345 25.47 -2.00 -21.86
N THR A 346 25.21 -1.38 -23.00
CA THR A 346 24.15 -0.38 -23.17
C THR A 346 23.43 -0.60 -24.49
N TRP A 347 22.17 -0.19 -24.55
CA TRP A 347 21.41 -0.23 -25.79
C TRP A 347 22.00 0.75 -26.82
N ASN A 348 22.11 0.35 -28.08
CA ASN A 348 22.61 1.20 -29.16
C ASN A 348 21.47 2.02 -29.75
N ARG A 349 21.29 3.25 -29.23
CA ARG A 349 20.22 4.17 -29.64
C ARG A 349 20.49 4.88 -30.98
N GLU A 350 21.70 4.81 -31.52
CA GLU A 350 22.05 5.43 -32.81
C GLU A 350 21.45 4.65 -33.99
N ARG A 351 20.85 3.49 -33.73
CA ARG A 351 20.26 2.61 -34.73
C ARG A 351 18.73 2.69 -34.82
N GLU A 352 18.07 3.40 -33.91
CA GLU A 352 16.63 3.70 -33.97
C GLU A 352 16.40 4.99 -34.76
#